data_80fdbc358992d79c7cfef9067c58e173
#
_entry.id   80fdbc358992d79c7cfef9067c58e173
#
_cell.length_a   1.000
_cell.length_b   1.000
_cell.length_c   1.000
_cell.angle_alpha   90.00
_cell.angle_beta   90.00
_cell.angle_gamma   90.00
#
_symmetry.space_group_name_H-M   'P 1'
#
loop_
_entity.id
_entity.type
_entity.pdbx_description
1 polymer ?
#
loop_
_entity_poly.entity_id
_entity_poly.type
_entity_poly.pdbx_seq_one_letter_code
_entity_poly.pdbx_strand_id
1 'polypeptide(L)'
;MRKPRDFDADLKVLDDKARELKTRKVRQLGELVIATGGDTLSAEELAGALIVLAETKEAGKREAWAKRGAAFFQGRARRNAPTTDQNSHGAPAQPSGAQPASSRKSAT
;
A
#
# COMPACT_ATOMS: atom_id res chain seq x y z
N MET A 1 50.39 -9.12 -3.23
CA MET A 1 49.23 -8.22 -3.17
C MET A 1 47.93 -9.00 -3.39
N ARG A 2 46.92 -8.73 -2.57
CA ARG A 2 45.64 -9.41 -2.66
C ARG A 2 44.89 -8.90 -3.89
N LYS A 3 44.23 -9.81 -4.61
CA LYS A 3 43.39 -9.44 -5.73
C LYS A 3 42.27 -8.49 -5.28
N PRO A 4 42.05 -7.37 -5.99
CA PRO A 4 40.96 -6.45 -5.63
C PRO A 4 39.62 -7.13 -5.75
N ARG A 5 38.72 -6.77 -4.86
CA ARG A 5 37.33 -7.21 -4.95
C ARG A 5 36.68 -6.65 -6.22
N ASP A 6 35.82 -7.45 -6.84
CA ASP A 6 35.12 -7.05 -8.05
C ASP A 6 33.91 -6.17 -7.68
N PHE A 7 34.17 -4.88 -7.46
CA PHE A 7 33.14 -3.93 -7.12
C PHE A 7 32.17 -3.67 -8.27
N ASP A 8 32.62 -3.86 -9.51
CA ASP A 8 31.75 -3.68 -10.67
C ASP A 8 30.62 -4.72 -10.68
N ALA A 9 30.94 -5.96 -10.33
CA ALA A 9 29.91 -7.01 -10.20
C ALA A 9 28.93 -6.66 -9.10
N ASP A 10 29.42 -6.18 -7.96
CA ASP A 10 28.56 -5.76 -6.85
C ASP A 10 27.64 -4.60 -7.25
N LEU A 11 28.20 -3.62 -7.96
CA LEU A 11 27.42 -2.48 -8.44
C LEU A 11 26.35 -2.91 -9.42
N LYS A 12 26.65 -3.86 -10.28
CA LYS A 12 25.67 -4.38 -11.23
C LYS A 12 24.50 -5.05 -10.51
N VAL A 13 24.80 -5.83 -9.48
CA VAL A 13 23.75 -6.50 -8.69
C VAL A 13 22.84 -5.46 -8.03
N LEU A 14 23.42 -4.39 -7.47
CA LEU A 14 22.65 -3.32 -6.85
C LEU A 14 21.81 -2.56 -7.88
N ASP A 15 22.35 -2.34 -9.07
CA ASP A 15 21.63 -1.68 -10.15
C ASP A 15 20.42 -2.50 -10.60
N ASP A 16 20.62 -3.80 -10.77
CA ASP A 16 19.54 -4.72 -11.13
C ASP A 16 18.45 -4.74 -10.06
N LYS A 17 18.84 -4.73 -8.80
CA LYS A 17 17.89 -4.67 -7.69
C LYS A 17 17.12 -3.35 -7.68
N ALA A 18 17.80 -2.24 -7.95
CA ALA A 18 17.16 -0.93 -8.01
C ALA A 18 16.10 -0.90 -9.11
N ARG A 19 16.40 -1.48 -10.27
CA ARG A 19 15.44 -1.56 -11.37
C ARG A 19 14.24 -2.41 -11.00
N GLU A 20 14.47 -3.52 -10.33
CA GLU A 20 13.40 -4.41 -9.89
C GLU A 20 12.46 -3.71 -8.92
N LEU A 21 13.02 -2.98 -7.96
CA LEU A 21 12.23 -2.22 -6.99
C LEU A 21 11.42 -1.12 -7.67
N LYS A 22 12.01 -0.44 -8.65
CA LYS A 22 11.30 0.56 -9.43
C LYS A 22 10.11 -0.04 -10.17
N THR A 23 10.32 -1.20 -10.80
CA THR A 23 9.26 -1.90 -11.51
C THR A 23 8.12 -2.27 -10.56
N ARG A 24 8.44 -2.75 -9.38
CA ARG A 24 7.43 -3.07 -8.37
C ARG A 24 6.67 -1.84 -7.92
N LYS A 25 7.37 -0.73 -7.73
CA LYS A 25 6.75 0.53 -7.34
C LYS A 25 5.74 1.00 -8.39
N VAL A 26 6.14 0.96 -9.66
CA VAL A 26 5.25 1.36 -10.76
C VAL A 26 4.01 0.47 -10.80
N ARG A 27 4.20 -0.83 -10.61
CA ARG A 27 3.08 -1.77 -10.58
C ARG A 27 2.12 -1.46 -9.44
N GLN A 28 2.65 -1.20 -8.25
CA GLN A 28 1.83 -0.87 -7.09
C GLN A 28 1.04 0.41 -7.31
N LEU A 29 1.68 1.42 -7.92
CA LEU A 29 0.99 2.68 -8.21
C LEU A 29 -0.10 2.48 -9.27
N GLY A 30 0.15 1.63 -10.27
CA GLY A 30 -0.87 1.28 -11.26
C GLY A 30 -2.05 0.57 -10.63
N GLU A 31 -1.78 -0.38 -9.75
CA GLU A 31 -2.82 -1.09 -9.02
C GLU A 31 -3.64 -0.14 -8.15
N LEU A 32 -2.98 0.85 -7.55
CA LEU A 32 -3.64 1.85 -6.73
C LEU A 32 -4.61 2.69 -7.56
N VAL A 33 -4.21 3.08 -8.77
CA VAL A 33 -5.06 3.83 -9.69
C VAL A 33 -6.34 3.05 -9.98
N ILE A 34 -6.19 1.76 -10.25
CA ILE A 34 -7.35 0.89 -10.53
C ILE A 34 -8.22 0.74 -9.29
N ALA A 35 -7.60 0.48 -8.14
CA ALA A 35 -8.33 0.24 -6.90
C ALA A 35 -9.15 1.44 -6.44
N THR A 36 -8.69 2.65 -6.77
CA THR A 36 -9.38 3.89 -6.38
C THR A 36 -10.35 4.38 -7.44
N GLY A 37 -10.41 3.73 -8.60
CA GLY A 37 -11.29 4.14 -9.69
C GLY A 37 -10.69 5.18 -10.62
N GLY A 38 -9.41 5.52 -10.43
CA GLY A 38 -8.75 6.50 -11.29
C GLY A 38 -8.62 6.04 -12.74
N ASP A 39 -8.71 4.74 -12.97
CA ASP A 39 -8.65 4.16 -14.32
C ASP A 39 -9.89 4.46 -15.16
N THR A 40 -10.97 4.99 -14.53
CA THR A 40 -12.15 5.40 -15.27
C THR A 40 -11.96 6.74 -15.97
N LEU A 41 -10.92 7.48 -15.59
CA LEU A 41 -10.59 8.75 -16.25
C LEU A 41 -9.84 8.46 -17.53
N SER A 42 -9.95 9.40 -18.49
CA SER A 42 -9.10 9.31 -19.68
C SER A 42 -7.64 9.51 -19.30
N ALA A 43 -6.73 9.13 -20.19
CA ALA A 43 -5.30 9.32 -19.95
C ALA A 43 -4.97 10.80 -19.72
N GLU A 44 -5.59 11.67 -20.50
CA GLU A 44 -5.38 13.11 -20.38
C GLU A 44 -5.91 13.65 -19.04
N GLU A 45 -7.11 13.21 -18.66
CA GLU A 45 -7.68 13.62 -17.38
C GLU A 45 -6.83 13.14 -16.21
N LEU A 46 -6.39 11.89 -16.27
CA LEU A 46 -5.57 11.33 -15.22
C LEU A 46 -4.22 12.05 -15.12
N ALA A 47 -3.60 12.32 -16.27
CA ALA A 47 -2.33 13.03 -16.29
C ALA A 47 -2.47 14.43 -15.71
N GLY A 48 -3.53 15.16 -16.10
CA GLY A 48 -3.77 16.50 -15.58
C GLY A 48 -4.01 16.52 -14.08
N ALA A 49 -4.80 15.58 -13.59
CA ALA A 49 -5.09 15.47 -12.17
C ALA A 49 -3.81 15.15 -11.37
N LEU A 50 -3.01 14.22 -11.86
CA LEU A 50 -1.77 13.84 -11.18
C LEU A 50 -0.77 15.00 -11.16
N ILE A 51 -0.68 15.78 -12.25
CA ILE A 51 0.19 16.95 -12.29
C ILE A 51 -0.23 17.97 -11.21
N VAL A 52 -1.52 18.25 -11.12
CA VAL A 52 -2.04 19.18 -10.10
C VAL A 52 -1.72 18.68 -8.70
N LEU A 53 -1.92 17.39 -8.45
CA LEU A 53 -1.62 16.80 -7.14
C LEU A 53 -0.13 16.91 -6.83
N ALA A 54 0.73 16.60 -7.80
CA ALA A 54 2.18 16.62 -7.59
C ALA A 54 2.69 18.05 -7.34
N GLU A 55 2.06 19.05 -7.95
CA GLU A 55 2.44 20.44 -7.78
C GLU A 55 1.89 21.07 -6.51
N THR A 56 0.92 20.45 -5.87
CA THR A 56 0.30 20.97 -4.66
C THR A 56 1.26 20.80 -3.48
N LYS A 57 1.65 21.91 -2.87
CA LYS A 57 2.59 21.92 -1.75
C LYS A 57 1.95 22.32 -0.43
N GLU A 58 0.67 22.63 -0.45
CA GLU A 58 -0.07 23.04 0.74
C GLU A 58 -0.21 21.85 1.69
N ALA A 59 0.37 21.99 2.89
CA ALA A 59 0.44 20.91 3.86
C ALA A 59 -0.95 20.41 4.28
N GLY A 60 -1.89 21.32 4.44
CA GLY A 60 -3.26 20.98 4.86
C GLY A 60 -3.97 20.10 3.88
N LYS A 61 -3.82 20.37 2.58
CA LYS A 61 -4.42 19.55 1.54
C LYS A 61 -3.78 18.18 1.51
N ARG A 62 -2.47 18.12 1.59
CA ARG A 62 -1.75 16.85 1.56
C ARG A 62 -2.09 15.99 2.77
N GLU A 63 -2.27 16.60 3.93
CA GLU A 63 -2.72 15.89 5.13
C GLU A 63 -4.12 15.33 4.96
N ALA A 64 -5.03 16.10 4.39
CA ALA A 64 -6.39 15.64 4.14
C ALA A 64 -6.40 14.46 3.18
N TRP A 65 -5.60 14.52 2.12
CA TRP A 65 -5.46 13.40 1.18
C TRP A 65 -4.90 12.17 1.88
N ALA A 66 -3.88 12.36 2.73
CA ALA A 66 -3.26 11.26 3.45
C ALA A 66 -4.26 10.57 4.39
N LYS A 67 -5.08 11.34 5.08
CA LYS A 67 -6.10 10.80 5.98
C LYS A 67 -7.14 10.00 5.20
N ARG A 68 -7.59 10.55 4.08
CA ARG A 68 -8.58 9.85 3.26
C ARG A 68 -8.01 8.56 2.68
N GLY A 69 -6.74 8.61 2.25
CA GLY A 69 -6.05 7.42 1.73
C GLY A 69 -5.88 6.36 2.81
N ALA A 70 -5.50 6.77 4.01
CA ALA A 70 -5.36 5.83 5.12
C ALA A 70 -6.69 5.15 5.42
N ALA A 71 -7.78 5.89 5.42
CA ALA A 71 -9.11 5.34 5.64
C ALA A 71 -9.49 4.35 4.53
N PHE A 72 -9.14 4.67 3.29
CA PHE A 72 -9.38 3.78 2.15
C PHE A 72 -8.66 2.44 2.34
N PHE A 73 -7.39 2.47 2.72
CA PHE A 73 -6.63 1.24 2.93
C PHE A 73 -7.15 0.43 4.11
N GLN A 74 -7.57 1.09 5.18
CA GLN A 74 -8.16 0.41 6.34
C GLN A 74 -9.47 -0.25 5.96
N GLY A 75 -10.31 0.44 5.20
CA GLY A 75 -11.57 -0.12 4.73
C GLY A 75 -11.35 -1.32 3.82
N ARG A 76 -10.34 -1.24 2.95
CA ARG A 76 -9.98 -2.34 2.07
C ARG A 76 -9.47 -3.56 2.83
N ALA A 77 -8.58 -3.32 3.79
CA ALA A 77 -8.04 -4.39 4.63
C ALA A 77 -9.16 -5.08 5.40
N ARG A 78 -10.12 -4.31 5.90
CA ARG A 78 -11.26 -4.85 6.64
C ARG A 78 -12.15 -5.71 5.76
N ARG A 79 -12.41 -5.27 4.52
CA ARG A 79 -13.21 -6.04 3.57
C ARG A 79 -12.53 -7.31 3.12
N ASN A 80 -11.20 -7.30 3.04
CA ASN A 80 -10.41 -8.44 2.59
C ASN A 80 -9.97 -9.35 3.74
N ALA A 81 -10.25 -8.96 4.99
CA ALA A 81 -9.89 -9.77 6.15
C ALA A 81 -10.69 -11.08 6.12
N PRO A 82 -10.07 -12.22 6.43
CA PRO A 82 -10.82 -13.47 6.48
C PRO A 82 -11.86 -13.41 7.59
N THR A 83 -13.12 -13.80 7.29
CA THR A 83 -14.19 -13.94 8.27
C THR A 83 -14.01 -15.29 8.95
N THR A 84 -13.83 -15.29 10.22
CA THR A 84 -13.69 -16.53 10.99
C THR A 84 -14.98 -16.87 11.63
N ASP A 85 -15.00 -16.70 11.36
CA ASP A 85 -15.84 -16.93 11.64
C ASP A 85 -16.33 -16.80 12.08
N GLN A 86 -16.07 -16.20 12.01
CA GLN A 86 -16.32 -16.23 12.10
C GLN A 86 -16.02 -15.90 12.51
N ASN A 87 -15.72 -15.59 12.94
CA ASN A 87 -15.31 -15.65 13.07
C ASN A 87 -14.64 -15.09 13.20
N SER A 88 -14.28 -14.98 13.68
CA SER A 88 -13.44 -15.03 13.56
C SER A 88 -12.85 -14.38 13.59
N HIS A 89 -12.42 -14.09 14.10
CA HIS A 89 -11.54 -13.96 13.84
C HIS A 89 -10.99 -13.55 13.92
N GLY A 90 -11.00 -13.44 14.64
CA GLY A 90 -10.05 -13.58 14.37
C GLY A 90 -9.57 -12.84 14.63
N ALA A 91 -9.47 -12.79 15.26
CA ALA A 91 -8.59 -12.66 15.11
C ALA A 91 -8.23 -11.99 15.40
N PRO A 92 -8.22 -11.84 15.92
CA PRO A 92 -7.35 -11.63 15.92
C PRO A 92 -7.27 -10.92 16.23
N ALA A 93 -7.57 -10.64 16.84
CA ALA A 93 -7.18 -10.60 16.78
C ALA A 93 -7.11 -9.87 17.18
N GLN A 94 -7.19 -9.65 17.54
CA GLN A 94 -6.98 -9.67 17.67
C GLN A 94 -7.16 -9.27 18.03
N PRO A 95 -7.41 -8.99 18.24
CA PRO A 95 -7.32 -9.19 18.37
C PRO A 95 -7.70 -8.70 18.66
N SER A 96 -7.88 -8.45 19.21
CA SER A 96 -8.11 -8.86 19.13
C SER A 96 -8.56 -8.72 19.42
N GLY A 97 -8.96 -8.33 19.52
CA GLY A 97 -9.27 -9.11 19.56
C GLY A 97 -9.87 -8.88 19.77
N ALA A 98 -9.89 -8.59 20.75
CA ALA A 98 -10.31 -9.31 20.56
C ALA A 98 -10.84 -9.27 20.79
N GLN A 99 -11.02 -9.28 20.80
CA GLN A 99 -11.58 -10.04 20.70
C GLN A 99 -12.09 -10.05 21.03
N PRO A 100 -12.09 -9.74 21.77
CA PRO A 100 -12.39 -10.48 21.72
C PRO A 100 -12.92 -10.34 21.91
N ALA A 101 -13.14 -10.52 22.57
CA ALA A 101 -13.45 -11.31 22.30
C ALA A 101 -13.99 -11.17 22.45
N SER A 102 -14.11 -11.13 22.84
CA SER A 102 -14.46 -11.79 22.49
C SER A 102 -14.98 -11.71 22.62
N SER A 103 -15.14 -11.74 23.26
CA SER A 103 -15.37 -12.48 22.85
C SER A 103 -15.93 -12.44 23.04
N ARG A 104 -16.10 -12.62 23.70
CA ARG A 104 -16.29 -13.39 23.42
C ARG A 104 -17.08 -13.47 23.62
N LYS A 105 -17.18 -13.53 24.06
CA LYS A 105 -17.48 -14.21 23.70
C LYS A 105 -18.21 -14.32 23.73
N SER A 106 -18.26 -14.19 24.17
CA SER A 106 -18.60 -14.84 23.59
C SER A 106 -19.23 -14.90 23.60
N ALA A 107 -19.51 -15.01 24.12
CA ALA A 107 -19.77 -15.62 23.51
C ALA A 107 -20.32 -15.70 23.38
N THR A 108 -20.23 -15.81 24.08
CA THR A 108 -20.55 -16.47 23.54
C THR A 108 -20.68 -16.64 23.48
#